data_d5bc0e9116c9d85dd64d00f8e794c60b
#
_entry.id   d5bc0e9116c9d85dd64d00f8e794c60b
#
_cell.length_a   1.000
_cell.length_b   1.000
_cell.length_c   1.000
_cell.angle_alpha   90.00
_cell.angle_beta   90.00
_cell.angle_gamma   90.00
#
_symmetry.space_group_name_H-M   'P 1'
#
loop_
_entity.id
_entity.type
_entity.pdbx_description
1 polymer ?
#
loop_
_entity_poly.entity_id
_entity_poly.type
_entity_poly.pdbx_seq_one_letter_code
_entity_poly.pdbx_strand_id
1 'polypeptide(L)'
;DKYFYNHKIIKKAQIISGNEFSSYHLYLIRIDFNKLKISRAQFFIQLKKKNIISQVHYIPVPMHYFYEKKGYNMNNLPNAFKYYNETLSLPLFYSLKNSEQKYVIETILDLVKKNE
;
A
#
# COMPACT_ATOMS: atom_id res chain seq x y z
N ASP A 1 -13.00 -1.13 4.24
CA ASP A 1 -12.31 -1.80 5.36
C ASP A 1 -12.70 -3.28 5.50
N LYS A 2 -13.99 -3.62 5.45
CA LYS A 2 -14.49 -4.99 5.69
C LYS A 2 -13.86 -6.06 4.80
N TYR A 3 -13.46 -5.75 3.58
CA TYR A 3 -12.90 -6.70 2.62
C TYR A 3 -11.45 -7.11 2.92
N PHE A 4 -10.71 -6.25 3.63
CA PHE A 4 -9.32 -6.52 4.05
C PHE A 4 -9.21 -6.89 5.53
N TYR A 5 -10.35 -6.94 6.22
CA TYR A 5 -10.38 -7.31 7.63
C TYR A 5 -9.97 -8.80 7.79
N ASN A 6 -9.03 -9.04 8.69
CA ASN A 6 -8.44 -10.37 8.94
C ASN A 6 -7.78 -11.05 7.72
N HIS A 7 -7.45 -10.32 6.66
CA HIS A 7 -6.72 -10.90 5.54
C HIS A 7 -5.27 -11.22 5.95
N LYS A 8 -4.77 -12.42 5.59
CA LYS A 8 -3.45 -12.90 6.04
C LYS A 8 -2.28 -12.09 5.48
N ILE A 9 -2.42 -11.53 4.28
CA ILE A 9 -1.36 -10.83 3.53
C ILE A 9 -1.62 -9.33 3.44
N ILE A 10 -2.89 -8.90 3.36
CA ILE A 10 -3.29 -7.49 3.25
C ILE A 10 -3.69 -6.97 4.63
N LYS A 11 -3.17 -5.80 4.99
CA LYS A 11 -3.52 -5.09 6.23
C LYS A 11 -3.85 -3.63 5.92
N LYS A 12 -4.70 -3.02 6.73
CA LYS A 12 -4.82 -1.56 6.75
C LYS A 12 -3.48 -0.97 7.17
N ALA A 13 -3.05 0.08 6.47
CA ALA A 13 -1.85 0.81 6.88
C ALA A 13 -2.12 1.74 8.07
N GLN A 14 -3.35 2.21 8.20
CA GLN A 14 -3.77 3.15 9.23
C GLN A 14 -4.65 2.44 10.26
N ILE A 15 -4.24 2.49 11.53
CA ILE A 15 -5.03 2.04 12.68
C ILE A 15 -5.54 3.30 13.34
N ILE A 16 -6.86 3.42 13.43
CA ILE A 16 -7.53 4.52 14.12
C ILE A 16 -8.08 3.94 15.42
N SER A 17 -7.76 4.54 16.55
CA SER A 17 -8.20 4.11 17.87
C SER A 17 -8.85 5.27 18.65
N GLY A 18 -9.79 4.95 19.51
CA GLY A 18 -10.46 5.94 20.35
C GLY A 18 -11.31 6.94 19.54
N ASN A 19 -11.19 8.22 19.87
CA ASN A 19 -11.95 9.32 19.25
C ASN A 19 -11.23 9.95 18.04
N GLU A 20 -10.24 9.27 17.46
CA GLU A 20 -9.49 9.77 16.33
C GLU A 20 -10.25 9.57 15.01
N PHE A 21 -10.18 10.55 14.13
CA PHE A 21 -10.77 10.48 12.79
C PHE A 21 -9.72 10.77 11.74
N SER A 22 -9.70 9.95 10.68
CA SER A 22 -8.90 10.25 9.50
C SER A 22 -9.65 11.20 8.57
N SER A 23 -8.94 12.16 7.99
CA SER A 23 -9.47 12.97 6.87
C SER A 23 -9.64 12.16 5.59
N TYR A 24 -9.14 10.92 5.56
CA TYR A 24 -9.12 10.05 4.38
C TYR A 24 -8.55 10.72 3.12
N HIS A 25 -7.51 11.52 3.29
CA HIS A 25 -6.77 12.07 2.15
C HIS A 25 -6.21 10.96 1.26
N LEU A 26 -5.72 9.87 1.87
CA LEU A 26 -5.25 8.65 1.19
C LEU A 26 -5.91 7.43 1.82
N TYR A 27 -6.20 6.42 1.00
CA TYR A 27 -6.54 5.10 1.49
C TYR A 27 -5.36 4.17 1.28
N LEU A 28 -4.66 3.87 2.36
CA LEU A 28 -3.44 3.08 2.36
C LEU A 28 -3.71 1.64 2.80
N ILE A 29 -3.14 0.69 2.07
CA ILE A 29 -3.04 -0.71 2.49
C ILE A 29 -1.59 -1.14 2.54
N ARG A 30 -1.32 -2.18 3.30
CA ARG A 30 -0.03 -2.85 3.36
C ARG A 30 -0.19 -4.26 2.84
N ILE A 31 0.68 -4.68 1.92
CA ILE A 31 0.75 -6.03 1.38
C ILE A 31 2.11 -6.61 1.75
N ASP A 32 2.11 -7.79 2.36
CA ASP A 32 3.34 -8.53 2.64
C ASP A 32 3.83 -9.22 1.35
N PHE A 33 4.60 -8.49 0.55
CA PHE A 33 5.11 -8.98 -0.73
C PHE A 33 6.08 -10.16 -0.59
N ASN A 34 6.63 -10.42 0.61
CA ASN A 34 7.45 -11.61 0.85
C ASN A 34 6.64 -12.90 0.81
N LYS A 35 5.32 -12.81 0.91
CA LYS A 35 4.39 -13.94 0.80
C LYS A 35 3.83 -14.11 -0.61
N LEU A 36 4.27 -13.27 -1.55
CA LEU A 36 3.84 -13.34 -2.93
C LEU A 36 4.99 -13.75 -3.85
N LYS A 37 4.67 -14.41 -4.94
CA LYS A 37 5.63 -14.79 -5.99
C LYS A 37 6.05 -13.63 -6.88
N ILE A 38 5.55 -12.43 -6.62
CA ILE A 38 5.85 -11.22 -7.38
C ILE A 38 6.27 -10.07 -6.45
N SER A 39 7.14 -9.21 -6.97
CA SER A 39 7.54 -7.99 -6.28
C SER A 39 6.44 -6.92 -6.27
N ARG A 40 6.57 -5.92 -5.37
CA ARG A 40 5.70 -4.74 -5.38
C ARG A 40 5.67 -4.05 -6.76
N ALA A 41 6.80 -3.92 -7.43
CA ALA A 41 6.87 -3.31 -8.76
C ALA A 41 6.04 -4.08 -9.79
N GLN A 42 6.14 -5.41 -9.80
CA GLN A 42 5.33 -6.27 -10.66
C GLN A 42 3.84 -6.19 -10.32
N PHE A 43 3.49 -6.08 -9.04
CA PHE A 43 2.12 -5.88 -8.59
C PHE A 43 1.53 -4.56 -9.13
N PHE A 44 2.29 -3.45 -9.06
CA PHE A 44 1.89 -2.17 -9.66
C PHE A 44 1.67 -2.27 -11.17
N ILE A 45 2.55 -2.99 -11.88
CA ILE A 45 2.38 -3.22 -13.32
C ILE A 45 1.09 -3.98 -13.61
N GLN A 46 0.76 -5.00 -12.80
CA GLN A 46 -0.48 -5.76 -12.96
C GLN A 46 -1.72 -4.91 -12.66
N LEU A 47 -1.69 -4.07 -11.63
CA LEU A 47 -2.78 -3.11 -11.35
C LEU A 47 -2.97 -2.13 -12.51
N LYS A 48 -1.86 -1.57 -13.04
CA LYS A 48 -1.91 -0.64 -14.18
C LYS A 48 -2.52 -1.28 -15.44
N LYS A 49 -2.23 -2.56 -15.71
CA LYS A 49 -2.87 -3.32 -16.80
C LYS A 49 -4.39 -3.50 -16.63
N LYS A 50 -4.88 -3.33 -15.41
CA LYS A 50 -6.30 -3.32 -15.04
C LYS A 50 -6.88 -1.91 -14.89
N ASN A 51 -6.17 -0.88 -15.40
CA ASN A 51 -6.52 0.54 -15.28
C ASN A 51 -6.65 1.04 -13.83
N ILE A 52 -5.96 0.40 -12.89
CA ILE A 52 -5.89 0.84 -11.50
C ILE A 52 -4.53 1.49 -11.27
N ILE A 53 -4.56 2.79 -10.95
CA ILE A 53 -3.35 3.56 -10.63
C ILE A 53 -3.17 3.58 -9.12
N SER A 54 -2.14 2.92 -8.65
CA SER A 54 -1.68 2.95 -7.27
C SER A 54 -0.36 3.70 -7.16
N GLN A 55 -0.08 4.25 -5.98
CA GLN A 55 1.13 5.02 -5.71
C GLN A 55 1.75 4.66 -4.36
N VAL A 56 3.00 5.08 -4.15
CA VAL A 56 3.69 5.00 -2.86
C VAL A 56 3.83 6.42 -2.30
N HIS A 57 3.29 6.66 -1.11
CA HIS A 57 3.35 7.94 -0.41
C HIS A 57 4.08 7.77 0.94
N TYR A 58 5.39 8.04 1.00
CA TYR A 58 6.35 8.41 -0.05
C TYR A 58 7.66 7.68 0.14
N ILE A 59 8.67 7.97 -0.70
CA ILE A 59 10.03 7.50 -0.45
C ILE A 59 10.50 8.10 0.89
N PRO A 60 10.96 7.28 1.86
CA PRO A 60 11.43 7.78 3.15
C PRO A 60 12.58 8.78 3.00
N VAL A 61 12.55 9.83 3.79
CA VAL A 61 13.56 10.90 3.75
C VAL A 61 15.01 10.38 3.79
N PRO A 62 15.36 9.37 4.63
CA PRO A 62 16.71 8.82 4.65
C PRO A 62 17.17 8.16 3.35
N MET A 63 16.25 7.81 2.44
CA MET A 63 16.55 7.20 1.14
C MET A 63 16.80 8.24 0.03
N HIS A 64 16.61 9.53 0.31
CA HIS A 64 16.98 10.56 -0.64
C HIS A 64 18.48 10.79 -0.65
N TYR A 65 19.06 10.94 -1.82
CA TYR A 65 20.51 11.08 -2.05
C TYR A 65 21.21 12.03 -1.07
N PHE A 66 20.62 13.20 -0.80
CA PHE A 66 21.20 14.19 0.12
C PHE A 66 21.39 13.63 1.55
N TYR A 67 20.40 12.91 2.07
CA TYR A 67 20.45 12.35 3.43
C TYR A 67 21.30 11.09 3.49
N GLU A 68 21.26 10.26 2.45
CA GLU A 68 22.13 9.09 2.32
C GLU A 68 23.61 9.50 2.35
N LYS A 69 24.00 10.55 1.62
CA LYS A 69 25.36 11.11 1.65
C LYS A 69 25.77 11.68 3.02
N LYS A 70 24.83 12.01 3.88
CA LYS A 70 25.08 12.42 5.27
C LYS A 70 25.10 11.25 6.27
N GLY A 71 25.08 10.01 5.79
CA GLY A 71 25.15 8.81 6.62
C GLY A 71 23.81 8.32 7.18
N TYR A 72 22.69 8.96 6.80
CA TYR A 72 21.37 8.42 7.14
C TYR A 72 21.08 7.17 6.32
N ASN A 73 20.52 6.14 6.96
CA ASN A 73 20.13 4.92 6.26
C ASN A 73 18.90 4.26 6.92
N MET A 74 18.24 3.40 6.16
CA MET A 74 17.02 2.73 6.63
C MET A 74 17.26 1.59 7.60
N ASN A 75 18.51 1.12 7.76
CA ASN A 75 18.84 0.05 8.72
C ASN A 75 18.55 0.48 10.16
N ASN A 76 18.66 1.78 10.45
CA ASN A 76 18.34 2.36 11.75
C ASN A 76 16.83 2.59 11.96
N LEU A 77 16.02 2.36 10.93
CA LEU A 77 14.58 2.63 10.92
C LEU A 77 13.79 1.43 10.36
N PRO A 78 13.91 0.23 10.95
CA PRO A 78 13.37 -1.00 10.39
C PRO A 78 11.84 -0.96 10.21
N ASN A 79 11.11 -0.31 11.10
CA ASN A 79 9.66 -0.17 10.99
C ASN A 79 9.24 0.73 9.82
N ALA A 80 9.96 1.83 9.61
CA ALA A 80 9.71 2.73 8.48
C ALA A 80 10.05 2.05 7.15
N PHE A 81 11.15 1.28 7.11
CA PHE A 81 11.55 0.51 5.95
C PHE A 81 10.51 -0.57 5.60
N LYS A 82 10.06 -1.33 6.59
CA LYS A 82 9.01 -2.33 6.42
C LYS A 82 7.71 -1.69 5.92
N TYR A 83 7.27 -0.60 6.55
CA TYR A 83 6.09 0.15 6.14
C TYR A 83 6.19 0.59 4.67
N TYR A 84 7.30 1.22 4.28
CA TYR A 84 7.54 1.67 2.92
C TYR A 84 7.48 0.54 1.89
N ASN A 85 8.07 -0.61 2.20
CA ASN A 85 8.11 -1.75 1.29
C ASN A 85 6.75 -2.43 1.10
N GLU A 86 5.88 -2.36 2.09
CA GLU A 86 4.58 -3.01 2.08
C GLU A 86 3.45 -2.09 1.61
N THR A 87 3.61 -0.77 1.74
CA THR A 87 2.50 0.18 1.59
C THR A 87 2.27 0.57 0.14
N LEU A 88 1.00 0.69 -0.21
CA LEU A 88 0.50 1.33 -1.43
C LEU A 88 -0.82 2.05 -1.15
N SER A 89 -1.07 3.15 -1.89
CA SER A 89 -2.34 3.86 -1.85
C SER A 89 -3.26 3.38 -2.97
N LEU A 90 -4.53 3.24 -2.63
CA LEU A 90 -5.58 2.89 -3.57
C LEU A 90 -6.27 4.17 -4.09
N PRO A 91 -6.89 4.09 -5.28
CA PRO A 91 -7.70 5.20 -5.78
C PRO A 91 -8.73 5.66 -4.75
N LEU A 92 -8.70 6.94 -4.42
CA LEU A 92 -9.66 7.59 -3.52
C LEU A 92 -9.89 9.02 -4.01
N PHE A 93 -11.11 9.34 -4.46
CA PHE A 93 -11.51 10.65 -4.91
C PHE A 93 -13.03 10.81 -4.80
N TYR A 94 -13.50 12.06 -4.75
CA TYR A 94 -14.90 12.38 -4.43
C TYR A 94 -15.93 11.66 -5.33
N SER A 95 -15.68 11.57 -6.63
CA SER A 95 -16.60 10.96 -7.60
C SER A 95 -16.41 9.44 -7.78
N LEU A 96 -15.57 8.79 -6.95
CA LEU A 96 -15.35 7.33 -7.03
C LEU A 96 -16.64 6.58 -6.72
N LYS A 97 -17.14 5.86 -7.73
CA LYS A 97 -18.39 5.07 -7.62
C LYS A 97 -18.17 3.80 -6.82
N ASN A 98 -19.20 3.32 -6.14
CA ASN A 98 -19.15 2.06 -5.40
C ASN A 98 -18.76 0.86 -6.28
N SER A 99 -19.18 0.84 -7.56
CA SER A 99 -18.77 -0.18 -8.52
C SER A 99 -17.28 -0.15 -8.85
N GLU A 100 -16.71 1.05 -8.98
CA GLU A 100 -15.27 1.22 -9.23
C GLU A 100 -14.47 0.83 -7.99
N GLN A 101 -14.93 1.24 -6.80
CA GLN A 101 -14.32 0.81 -5.54
C GLN A 101 -14.34 -0.72 -5.40
N LYS A 102 -15.47 -1.35 -5.69
CA LYS A 102 -15.61 -2.82 -5.67
C LYS A 102 -14.64 -3.47 -6.65
N TYR A 103 -14.55 -2.95 -7.88
CA TYR A 103 -13.62 -3.43 -8.91
C TYR A 103 -12.16 -3.39 -8.42
N VAL A 104 -11.74 -2.27 -7.80
CA VAL A 104 -10.39 -2.14 -7.23
C VAL A 104 -10.14 -3.20 -6.16
N ILE A 105 -11.08 -3.39 -5.24
CA ILE A 105 -10.96 -4.35 -4.15
C ILE A 105 -10.85 -5.78 -4.69
N GLU A 106 -11.75 -6.18 -5.56
CA GLU A 106 -11.79 -7.52 -6.16
C GLU A 106 -10.50 -7.79 -6.95
N THR A 107 -10.05 -6.83 -7.75
CA THR A 107 -8.79 -6.96 -8.49
C THR A 107 -7.59 -7.17 -7.57
N ILE A 108 -7.51 -6.46 -6.44
CA ILE A 108 -6.42 -6.64 -5.48
C ILE A 108 -6.46 -8.03 -4.84
N LEU A 109 -7.64 -8.47 -4.42
CA LEU A 109 -7.82 -9.79 -3.81
C LEU A 109 -7.45 -10.91 -4.79
N ASP A 110 -7.88 -10.80 -6.04
CA ASP A 110 -7.55 -11.76 -7.11
C ASP A 110 -6.05 -11.79 -7.41
N LEU A 111 -5.41 -10.62 -7.49
CA LEU A 111 -3.96 -10.54 -7.72
C LEU A 111 -3.17 -11.14 -6.56
N VAL A 112 -3.56 -10.91 -5.32
CA VAL A 112 -2.93 -11.53 -4.16
C VAL A 112 -3.12 -13.03 -4.21
N LYS A 113 -4.35 -13.53 -4.36
CA LYS A 113 -4.66 -14.95 -4.43
C LYS A 113 -3.91 -15.68 -5.56
N LYS A 114 -3.78 -15.04 -6.73
CA LYS A 114 -3.08 -15.62 -7.88
C LYS A 114 -1.56 -15.77 -7.65
N ASN A 115 -0.98 -14.91 -6.82
CA ASN A 115 0.48 -14.82 -6.63
C ASN A 115 0.92 -15.32 -5.23
N GLU A 116 0.05 -15.85 -4.42
CA GLU A 116 0.31 -16.61 -3.20
C GLU A 116 0.89 -18.01 -3.50
#